data_6a19c06ac81e0bb9d03ed56d704d10da
#
_entry.id   6a19c06ac81e0bb9d03ed56d704d10da
#
_cell.length_a   1.000
_cell.length_b   1.000
_cell.length_c   1.000
_cell.angle_alpha   90.00
_cell.angle_beta   90.00
_cell.angle_gamma   90.00
#
_symmetry.space_group_name_H-M   'P 1'
#
loop_
_entity.id
_entity.type
_entity.pdbx_description
1 polymer ?
#
loop_
_entity_poly.entity_id
_entity_poly.type
_entity_poly.pdbx_seq_one_letter_code
_entity_poly.pdbx_strand_id
1 'polypeptide(L)'
;MRIVVLVSGTGSNLQAVIDAVKAGDLDVEIAAVGADRPGTYGVERSAAAGIPTFVVDFKAYPERAAWNAALTDAVARFEPDVVVSSGFMRIVSPQFIDAFNGRYLNTHPALLPAFPGAHGVRDAMAYGVKVTGCTVHWADAGVDTGPIIAQEAVAIQDADTEESLHERIKVVERRLLVSTLAALAADPSFSAS
;
A
#
# COMPACT_ATOMS: atom_id res chain seq x y z
N MET A 1 -7.91 -15.38 1.21
CA MET A 1 -6.64 -14.77 0.73
C MET A 1 -5.86 -14.19 1.92
N ARG A 2 -4.58 -14.52 2.05
CA ARG A 2 -3.68 -14.02 3.13
C ARG A 2 -2.91 -12.80 2.63
N ILE A 3 -2.87 -11.74 3.42
CA ILE A 3 -2.11 -10.53 3.07
C ILE A 3 -1.12 -10.15 4.16
N VAL A 4 0.03 -9.59 3.76
CA VAL A 4 0.93 -8.84 4.64
C VAL A 4 0.88 -7.38 4.22
N VAL A 5 0.70 -6.46 5.17
CA VAL A 5 0.62 -5.03 4.88
C VAL A 5 1.88 -4.34 5.38
N LEU A 6 2.53 -3.54 4.52
CA LEU A 6 3.71 -2.75 4.85
C LEU A 6 3.34 -1.27 5.04
N VAL A 7 3.84 -0.66 6.12
CA VAL A 7 3.55 0.73 6.48
C VAL A 7 4.81 1.48 6.88
N SER A 8 4.85 2.80 6.66
CA SER A 8 5.92 3.68 7.18
C SER A 8 5.43 4.80 8.09
N GLY A 9 4.11 4.93 8.29
CA GLY A 9 3.53 6.07 8.99
C GLY A 9 2.24 5.76 9.75
N THR A 10 1.23 6.59 9.54
CA THR A 10 -0.04 6.55 10.30
C THR A 10 -0.89 5.30 10.06
N GLY A 11 -0.74 4.65 8.92
CA GLY A 11 -1.51 3.45 8.58
C GLY A 11 -3.00 3.71 8.38
N SER A 12 -3.39 4.86 7.81
CA SER A 12 -4.81 5.17 7.60
C SER A 12 -5.50 4.25 6.59
N ASN A 13 -4.78 3.84 5.54
CA ASN A 13 -5.29 2.85 4.58
C ASN A 13 -5.36 1.46 5.19
N LEU A 14 -4.35 1.08 6.00
CA LEU A 14 -4.37 -0.14 6.80
C LEU A 14 -5.59 -0.18 7.74
N GLN A 15 -5.92 0.94 8.41
CA GLN A 15 -7.10 0.99 9.28
C GLN A 15 -8.39 0.67 8.51
N ALA A 16 -8.55 1.19 7.31
CA ALA A 16 -9.72 0.89 6.48
C ALA A 16 -9.81 -0.60 6.14
N VAL A 17 -8.68 -1.25 5.86
CA VAL A 17 -8.63 -2.71 5.64
C VAL A 17 -8.98 -3.47 6.92
N ILE A 18 -8.43 -3.09 8.08
CA ILE A 18 -8.76 -3.70 9.38
C ILE A 18 -10.26 -3.58 9.68
N ASP A 19 -10.83 -2.40 9.47
CA ASP A 19 -12.25 -2.13 9.75
C ASP A 19 -13.16 -2.96 8.84
N ALA A 20 -12.84 -3.06 7.55
CA ALA A 20 -13.59 -3.87 6.59
C ALA A 20 -13.55 -5.38 6.91
N VAL A 21 -12.38 -5.89 7.33
CA VAL A 21 -12.26 -7.29 7.78
C VAL A 21 -13.08 -7.53 9.04
N LYS A 22 -13.02 -6.64 10.03
CA LYS A 22 -13.80 -6.75 11.27
C LYS A 22 -15.31 -6.66 11.04
N ALA A 23 -15.75 -5.87 10.07
CA ALA A 23 -17.15 -5.75 9.68
C ALA A 23 -17.67 -6.96 8.90
N GLY A 24 -16.77 -7.81 8.39
CA GLY A 24 -17.11 -8.92 7.49
C GLY A 24 -17.35 -8.51 6.04
N ASP A 25 -16.99 -7.26 5.70
CA ASP A 25 -17.11 -6.71 4.34
C ASP A 25 -15.93 -7.12 3.44
N LEU A 26 -14.83 -7.60 4.02
CA LEU A 26 -13.64 -8.02 3.31
C LEU A 26 -13.15 -9.39 3.84
N ASP A 27 -13.24 -10.41 2.99
CA ASP A 27 -12.81 -11.78 3.31
C ASP A 27 -11.32 -11.97 2.99
N VAL A 28 -10.46 -11.37 3.82
CA VAL A 28 -9.01 -11.58 3.79
C VAL A 28 -8.48 -11.79 5.21
N GLU A 29 -7.39 -12.53 5.33
CA GLU A 29 -6.62 -12.64 6.55
C GLU A 29 -5.45 -11.64 6.51
N ILE A 30 -5.41 -10.68 7.43
CA ILE A 30 -4.22 -9.85 7.63
C ILE A 30 -3.24 -10.66 8.49
N ALA A 31 -2.36 -11.42 7.85
CA ALA A 31 -1.42 -12.31 8.51
C ALA A 31 -0.39 -11.57 9.36
N ALA A 32 0.06 -10.42 8.89
CA ALA A 32 0.94 -9.51 9.65
C ALA A 32 0.97 -8.10 9.08
N VAL A 33 1.47 -7.17 9.89
CA VAL A 33 1.81 -5.81 9.47
C VAL A 33 3.29 -5.54 9.75
N GLY A 34 4.02 -5.12 8.71
CA GLY A 34 5.43 -4.79 8.78
C GLY A 34 5.70 -3.29 8.68
N ALA A 35 6.75 -2.81 9.36
CA ALA A 35 7.21 -1.43 9.25
C ALA A 35 8.71 -1.32 8.99
N ASP A 36 9.11 -0.20 8.33
CA ASP A 36 10.52 0.12 8.04
C ASP A 36 11.24 0.86 9.18
N ARG A 37 10.55 1.09 10.30
CA ARG A 37 11.07 1.77 11.49
C ARG A 37 10.19 1.49 12.71
N PRO A 38 10.74 1.56 13.92
CA PRO A 38 9.96 1.42 15.16
C PRO A 38 9.04 2.64 15.39
N GLY A 39 8.03 2.45 16.24
CA GLY A 39 7.14 3.52 16.70
C GLY A 39 6.22 4.11 15.63
N THR A 40 5.87 3.32 14.60
CA THR A 40 4.86 3.75 13.63
C THR A 40 3.46 3.51 14.16
N TYR A 41 2.57 4.49 13.98
CA TYR A 41 1.19 4.36 14.42
C TYR A 41 0.43 3.20 13.71
N GLY A 42 0.84 2.86 12.49
CA GLY A 42 0.32 1.66 11.81
C GLY A 42 0.59 0.36 12.56
N VAL A 43 1.76 0.22 13.21
CA VAL A 43 2.08 -0.95 14.06
C VAL A 43 1.22 -0.94 15.33
N GLU A 44 1.03 0.22 15.97
CA GLU A 44 0.18 0.34 17.15
C GLU A 44 -1.28 -0.04 16.86
N ARG A 45 -1.83 0.41 15.72
CA ARG A 45 -3.17 0.02 15.24
C ARG A 45 -3.31 -1.49 15.07
N SER A 46 -2.30 -2.11 14.48
CA SER A 46 -2.27 -3.55 14.23
C SER A 46 -2.23 -4.35 15.53
N ALA A 47 -1.37 -3.95 16.46
CA ALA A 47 -1.27 -4.57 17.77
C ALA A 47 -2.59 -4.44 18.56
N ALA A 48 -3.24 -3.28 18.52
CA ALA A 48 -4.55 -3.05 19.11
C ALA A 48 -5.67 -3.91 18.47
N ALA A 49 -5.50 -4.29 17.21
CA ALA A 49 -6.40 -5.18 16.49
C ALA A 49 -6.05 -6.67 16.69
N GLY A 50 -5.00 -7.02 17.44
CA GLY A 50 -4.54 -8.41 17.64
C GLY A 50 -3.82 -8.99 16.43
N ILE A 51 -3.37 -8.15 15.48
CA ILE A 51 -2.67 -8.58 14.27
C ILE A 51 -1.17 -8.68 14.59
N PRO A 52 -0.47 -9.77 14.19
CA PRO A 52 0.97 -9.89 14.33
C PRO A 52 1.72 -8.73 13.65
N THR A 53 2.78 -8.24 14.29
CA THR A 53 3.57 -7.12 13.75
C THR A 53 5.06 -7.46 13.73
N PHE A 54 5.77 -6.86 12.78
CA PHE A 54 7.23 -6.90 12.74
C PHE A 54 7.82 -5.58 12.28
N VAL A 55 9.08 -5.34 12.64
CA VAL A 55 9.83 -4.15 12.22
C VAL A 55 11.15 -4.60 11.63
N VAL A 56 11.44 -4.14 10.40
CA VAL A 56 12.76 -4.26 9.77
C VAL A 56 13.29 -2.83 9.64
N ASP A 57 13.96 -2.35 10.69
CA ASP A 57 14.41 -0.96 10.74
C ASP A 57 15.45 -0.69 9.65
N PHE A 58 15.08 0.16 8.70
CA PHE A 58 15.95 0.54 7.58
C PHE A 58 17.29 1.10 8.03
N LYS A 59 17.34 1.80 9.17
CA LYS A 59 18.55 2.40 9.72
C LYS A 59 19.49 1.41 10.40
N ALA A 60 18.99 0.22 10.75
CA ALA A 60 19.80 -0.82 11.37
C ALA A 60 20.69 -1.57 10.37
N TYR A 61 20.52 -1.35 9.08
CA TYR A 61 21.27 -2.02 8.03
C TYR A 61 22.18 -1.03 7.30
N PRO A 62 23.51 -1.29 7.24
CA PRO A 62 24.44 -0.42 6.52
C PRO A 62 24.23 -0.47 5.01
N GLU A 63 23.79 -1.64 4.50
CA GLU A 63 23.60 -1.89 3.07
C GLU A 63 22.12 -2.12 2.75
N ARG A 64 21.61 -1.44 1.72
CA ARG A 64 20.23 -1.58 1.26
C ARG A 64 19.89 -3.02 0.84
N ALA A 65 20.84 -3.74 0.26
CA ALA A 65 20.65 -5.13 -0.14
C ALA A 65 20.36 -6.03 1.07
N ALA A 66 21.10 -5.86 2.18
CA ALA A 66 20.89 -6.60 3.41
C ALA A 66 19.53 -6.30 4.03
N TRP A 67 19.09 -5.02 4.00
CA TRP A 67 17.76 -4.65 4.47
C TRP A 67 16.66 -5.29 3.61
N ASN A 68 16.78 -5.26 2.27
CA ASN A 68 15.81 -5.91 1.39
C ASN A 68 15.72 -7.41 1.65
N ALA A 69 16.84 -8.10 1.83
CA ALA A 69 16.84 -9.52 2.16
C ALA A 69 16.11 -9.78 3.49
N ALA A 70 16.43 -9.02 4.54
CA ALA A 70 15.77 -9.14 5.83
C ALA A 70 14.26 -8.82 5.76
N LEU A 71 13.84 -7.85 4.95
CA LEU A 71 12.43 -7.55 4.71
C LEU A 71 11.74 -8.72 4.01
N THR A 72 12.37 -9.27 2.97
CA THR A 72 11.85 -10.44 2.24
C THR A 72 11.63 -11.62 3.18
N ASP A 73 12.65 -11.97 3.98
CA ASP A 73 12.58 -13.07 4.94
C ASP A 73 11.49 -12.84 6.00
N ALA A 74 11.36 -11.60 6.49
CA ALA A 74 10.35 -11.26 7.48
C ALA A 74 8.93 -11.40 6.94
N VAL A 75 8.68 -10.99 5.71
CA VAL A 75 7.38 -11.10 5.03
C VAL A 75 7.08 -12.56 4.68
N ALA A 76 8.06 -13.31 4.16
CA ALA A 76 7.90 -14.69 3.71
C ALA A 76 7.47 -15.65 4.84
N ARG A 77 7.82 -15.36 6.09
CA ARG A 77 7.38 -16.16 7.27
C ARG A 77 5.87 -16.22 7.45
N PHE A 78 5.16 -15.28 6.88
CA PHE A 78 3.70 -15.20 6.97
C PHE A 78 2.98 -15.78 5.74
N GLU A 79 3.74 -16.28 4.76
CA GLU A 79 3.23 -16.95 3.56
C GLU A 79 2.06 -16.17 2.91
N PRO A 80 2.25 -14.87 2.54
CA PRO A 80 1.18 -14.08 1.97
C PRO A 80 0.88 -14.46 0.52
N ASP A 81 -0.38 -14.44 0.15
CA ASP A 81 -0.82 -14.47 -1.24
C ASP A 81 -0.55 -13.13 -1.93
N VAL A 82 -0.66 -12.02 -1.19
CA VAL A 82 -0.44 -10.66 -1.65
C VAL A 82 0.27 -9.85 -0.56
N VAL A 83 1.29 -9.08 -0.95
CA VAL A 83 1.91 -8.05 -0.11
C VAL A 83 1.33 -6.69 -0.49
N VAL A 84 0.89 -5.91 0.49
CA VAL A 84 0.24 -4.61 0.28
C VAL A 84 1.13 -3.48 0.80
N SER A 85 1.54 -2.56 -0.06
CA SER A 85 2.15 -1.29 0.33
C SER A 85 1.04 -0.30 0.71
N SER A 86 0.95 0.03 1.99
CA SER A 86 -0.02 0.98 2.52
C SER A 86 0.69 2.22 3.08
N GLY A 87 1.13 3.09 2.18
CA GLY A 87 1.98 4.23 2.56
C GLY A 87 3.37 3.78 3.02
N PHE A 88 3.92 2.75 2.41
CA PHE A 88 5.28 2.28 2.66
C PHE A 88 6.27 3.10 1.83
N MET A 89 7.08 3.91 2.50
CA MET A 89 7.95 4.93 1.89
C MET A 89 9.32 4.38 1.45
N ARG A 90 9.40 3.09 1.15
CA ARG A 90 10.64 2.45 0.66
C ARG A 90 10.39 1.78 -0.68
N ILE A 91 11.30 2.02 -1.60
CA ILE A 91 11.36 1.25 -2.84
C ILE A 91 12.00 -0.09 -2.48
N VAL A 92 11.31 -1.17 -2.69
CA VAL A 92 11.84 -2.53 -2.50
C VAL A 92 12.67 -2.96 -3.69
N SER A 93 13.49 -4.00 -3.52
CA SER A 93 14.30 -4.52 -4.63
C SER A 93 13.46 -5.38 -5.58
N PRO A 94 13.90 -5.56 -6.85
CA PRO A 94 13.27 -6.51 -7.76
C PRO A 94 13.18 -7.92 -7.17
N GLN A 95 14.20 -8.36 -6.42
CA GLN A 95 14.23 -9.67 -5.76
C GLN A 95 13.11 -9.83 -4.71
N PHE A 96 12.75 -8.73 -4.02
CA PHE A 96 11.59 -8.74 -3.13
C PHE A 96 10.30 -8.98 -3.92
N ILE A 97 10.11 -8.27 -5.02
CA ILE A 97 8.92 -8.41 -5.87
C ILE A 97 8.82 -9.82 -6.45
N ASP A 98 9.94 -10.36 -6.95
CA ASP A 98 10.02 -11.71 -7.51
C ASP A 98 9.72 -12.78 -6.46
N ALA A 99 10.17 -12.59 -5.21
CA ALA A 99 9.93 -13.53 -4.11
C ALA A 99 8.41 -13.72 -3.80
N PHE A 100 7.59 -12.75 -4.16
CA PHE A 100 6.13 -12.79 -4.01
C PHE A 100 5.41 -12.89 -5.36
N ASN A 101 6.05 -13.44 -6.40
CA ASN A 101 5.50 -13.68 -7.73
C ASN A 101 4.90 -12.41 -8.38
N GLY A 102 5.48 -11.24 -8.11
CA GLY A 102 4.98 -9.94 -8.59
C GLY A 102 3.70 -9.47 -7.87
N ARG A 103 3.22 -10.19 -6.85
CA ARG A 103 1.99 -9.85 -6.10
C ARG A 103 2.27 -8.83 -4.99
N TYR A 104 2.91 -7.72 -5.36
CA TYR A 104 3.16 -6.58 -4.50
C TYR A 104 2.27 -5.41 -4.95
N LEU A 105 1.19 -5.17 -4.22
CA LEU A 105 0.19 -4.16 -4.52
C LEU A 105 0.56 -2.83 -3.88
N ASN A 106 0.46 -1.74 -4.64
CA ASN A 106 0.70 -0.38 -4.16
C ASN A 106 -0.47 0.54 -4.45
N THR A 107 -0.63 1.57 -3.63
CA THR A 107 -1.55 2.68 -3.86
C THR A 107 -0.76 3.96 -4.13
N HIS A 108 -1.22 4.75 -5.12
CA HIS A 108 -0.59 6.01 -5.50
C HIS A 108 -1.62 7.13 -5.62
N PRO A 109 -1.40 8.32 -5.03
CA PRO A 109 -2.39 9.40 -4.97
C PRO A 109 -2.39 10.28 -6.24
N ALA A 110 -2.43 9.65 -7.42
CA ALA A 110 -2.66 10.28 -8.72
C ALA A 110 -3.25 9.26 -9.70
N LEU A 111 -3.70 9.74 -10.86
CA LEU A 111 -4.14 8.87 -11.96
C LEU A 111 -2.93 8.48 -12.83
N LEU A 112 -2.26 7.40 -12.47
CA LEU A 112 -1.15 6.87 -13.28
C LEU A 112 -1.58 6.62 -14.73
N PRO A 113 -0.71 6.84 -15.71
CA PRO A 113 0.73 7.13 -15.60
C PRO A 113 1.09 8.60 -15.34
N ALA A 114 0.10 9.48 -15.08
CA ALA A 114 0.38 10.87 -14.75
C ALA A 114 0.88 11.00 -13.30
N PHE A 115 1.84 11.90 -13.09
CA PHE A 115 2.38 12.31 -11.78
C PHE A 115 2.90 11.15 -10.92
N PRO A 116 3.81 10.29 -11.44
CA PRO A 116 4.43 9.23 -10.65
C PRO A 116 5.38 9.80 -9.59
N GLY A 117 5.75 8.99 -8.59
CA GLY A 117 6.71 9.34 -7.55
C GLY A 117 6.12 9.96 -6.29
N ALA A 118 6.98 10.52 -5.44
CA ALA A 118 6.64 10.86 -4.06
C ALA A 118 5.66 12.05 -3.89
N HIS A 119 5.38 12.81 -4.94
CA HIS A 119 4.67 14.09 -4.85
C HIS A 119 3.47 14.21 -5.81
N GLY A 120 2.78 13.12 -6.12
CA GLY A 120 1.71 13.08 -7.12
C GLY A 120 0.63 14.16 -6.95
N VAL A 121 0.20 14.44 -5.71
CA VAL A 121 -0.81 15.47 -5.41
C VAL A 121 -0.29 16.85 -5.73
N ARG A 122 0.89 17.20 -5.21
CA ARG A 122 1.55 18.49 -5.45
C ARG A 122 1.79 18.73 -6.94
N ASP A 123 2.30 17.71 -7.62
CA ASP A 123 2.69 17.82 -9.03
C ASP A 123 1.45 17.96 -9.94
N ALA A 124 0.34 17.28 -9.60
CA ALA A 124 -0.95 17.46 -10.27
C ALA A 124 -1.49 18.88 -10.12
N MET A 125 -1.44 19.44 -8.91
CA MET A 125 -1.87 20.83 -8.64
C MET A 125 -0.97 21.84 -9.36
N ALA A 126 0.35 21.65 -9.29
CA ALA A 126 1.32 22.54 -9.94
C ALA A 126 1.19 22.53 -11.47
N TYR A 127 0.85 21.37 -12.07
CA TYR A 127 0.57 21.29 -13.50
C TYR A 127 -0.74 21.97 -13.91
N GLY A 128 -1.69 22.09 -12.98
CA GLY A 128 -2.97 22.75 -13.22
C GLY A 128 -4.05 21.85 -13.83
N VAL A 129 -3.94 20.52 -13.69
CA VAL A 129 -5.02 19.59 -14.09
C VAL A 129 -6.27 19.86 -13.25
N LYS A 130 -7.45 19.60 -13.82
CA LYS A 130 -8.72 19.78 -13.11
C LYS A 130 -9.23 18.51 -12.47
N VAL A 131 -8.62 17.37 -12.81
CA VAL A 131 -8.95 16.04 -12.29
C VAL A 131 -7.66 15.31 -11.98
N THR A 132 -7.56 14.75 -10.79
CA THR A 132 -6.56 13.79 -10.36
C THR A 132 -7.28 12.57 -9.78
N GLY A 133 -6.68 11.82 -8.87
CA GLY A 133 -7.34 10.68 -8.24
C GLY A 133 -6.37 9.79 -7.49
N CYS A 134 -6.69 8.53 -7.46
CA CYS A 134 -5.78 7.50 -6.95
C CYS A 134 -5.77 6.27 -7.85
N THR A 135 -4.68 5.54 -7.78
CA THR A 135 -4.42 4.31 -8.53
C THR A 135 -4.01 3.19 -7.58
N VAL A 136 -4.61 2.03 -7.75
CA VAL A 136 -4.11 0.76 -7.20
C VAL A 136 -3.47 -0.01 -8.34
N HIS A 137 -2.22 -0.43 -8.16
CA HIS A 137 -1.44 -1.10 -9.20
C HIS A 137 -0.52 -2.17 -8.60
N TRP A 138 -0.08 -3.11 -9.43
CA TRP A 138 1.04 -3.98 -9.06
C TRP A 138 2.33 -3.17 -9.16
N ALA A 139 3.12 -3.19 -8.09
CA ALA A 139 4.44 -2.56 -8.14
C ALA A 139 5.42 -3.43 -8.93
N ASP A 140 6.24 -2.79 -9.75
CA ASP A 140 7.34 -3.40 -10.50
C ASP A 140 8.70 -2.80 -10.08
N ALA A 141 9.74 -3.06 -10.84
CA ALA A 141 11.08 -2.55 -10.59
C ALA A 141 11.23 -1.03 -10.82
N GLY A 142 10.24 -0.41 -11.47
CA GLY A 142 10.19 1.03 -11.69
C GLY A 142 9.52 1.78 -10.54
N VAL A 143 9.32 3.08 -10.73
CA VAL A 143 8.56 3.91 -9.79
C VAL A 143 7.17 4.14 -10.38
N ASP A 144 6.15 3.51 -9.79
CA ASP A 144 4.75 3.62 -10.17
C ASP A 144 4.48 3.27 -11.66
N THR A 145 5.23 2.30 -12.21
CA THR A 145 5.18 1.92 -13.63
C THR A 145 4.47 0.59 -13.90
N GLY A 146 4.16 -0.15 -12.85
CA GLY A 146 3.56 -1.47 -12.98
C GLY A 146 2.08 -1.46 -13.41
N PRO A 147 1.52 -2.64 -13.73
CA PRO A 147 0.16 -2.77 -14.25
C PRO A 147 -0.91 -2.19 -13.32
N ILE A 148 -1.75 -1.32 -13.86
CA ILE A 148 -2.87 -0.71 -13.15
C ILE A 148 -3.97 -1.76 -12.93
N ILE A 149 -4.50 -1.83 -11.71
CA ILE A 149 -5.61 -2.71 -11.35
C ILE A 149 -6.91 -1.90 -11.30
N ALA A 150 -6.90 -0.76 -10.59
CA ALA A 150 -8.06 0.08 -10.42
C ALA A 150 -7.67 1.55 -10.27
N GLN A 151 -8.55 2.43 -10.70
CA GLN A 151 -8.38 3.88 -10.57
C GLN A 151 -9.70 4.55 -10.22
N GLU A 152 -9.62 5.63 -9.45
CA GLU A 152 -10.78 6.47 -9.18
C GLU A 152 -10.40 7.95 -9.25
N ALA A 153 -11.23 8.74 -9.95
CA ALA A 153 -10.97 10.14 -10.20
C ALA A 153 -11.47 11.04 -9.05
N VAL A 154 -10.71 12.11 -8.77
CA VAL A 154 -11.04 13.16 -7.81
C VAL A 154 -10.89 14.51 -8.49
N ALA A 155 -11.97 15.32 -8.51
CA ALA A 155 -11.91 16.68 -9.04
C ALA A 155 -11.08 17.60 -8.13
N ILE A 156 -10.24 18.43 -8.73
CA ILE A 156 -9.52 19.51 -8.02
C ILE A 156 -10.43 20.75 -8.01
N GLN A 157 -10.65 21.28 -6.82
CA GLN A 157 -11.47 22.49 -6.62
C GLN A 157 -10.58 23.74 -6.61
N ASP A 158 -11.11 24.88 -7.03
CA ASP A 158 -10.31 26.12 -7.11
C ASP A 158 -9.77 26.59 -5.74
N ALA A 159 -10.45 26.23 -4.65
CA ALA A 159 -10.03 26.56 -3.29
C ALA A 159 -9.14 25.50 -2.63
N ASP A 160 -8.74 24.44 -3.36
CA ASP A 160 -7.93 23.38 -2.76
C ASP A 160 -6.52 23.83 -2.41
N THR A 161 -6.08 23.39 -1.25
CA THR A 161 -4.68 23.26 -0.89
C THR A 161 -4.21 21.82 -1.15
N GLU A 162 -2.89 21.59 -1.18
CA GLU A 162 -2.35 20.23 -1.29
C GLU A 162 -2.90 19.32 -0.20
N GLU A 163 -3.03 19.82 1.04
CA GLU A 163 -3.55 19.08 2.17
C GLU A 163 -5.04 18.71 1.99
N SER A 164 -5.90 19.68 1.61
CA SER A 164 -7.34 19.44 1.44
C SER A 164 -7.63 18.45 0.31
N LEU A 165 -6.91 18.57 -0.81
CA LEU A 165 -7.01 17.64 -1.92
C LEU A 165 -6.53 16.24 -1.52
N HIS A 166 -5.39 16.16 -0.83
CA HIS A 166 -4.83 14.88 -0.37
C HIS A 166 -5.79 14.16 0.58
N GLU A 167 -6.42 14.87 1.53
CA GLU A 167 -7.43 14.25 2.42
C GLU A 167 -8.63 13.69 1.64
N ARG A 168 -9.12 14.37 0.59
CA ARG A 168 -10.18 13.83 -0.27
C ARG A 168 -9.72 12.61 -1.08
N ILE A 169 -8.48 12.63 -1.59
CA ILE A 169 -7.89 11.48 -2.29
C ILE A 169 -7.80 10.29 -1.33
N LYS A 170 -7.34 10.47 -0.10
CA LYS A 170 -7.23 9.40 0.90
C LYS A 170 -8.58 8.71 1.20
N VAL A 171 -9.69 9.46 1.18
CA VAL A 171 -11.02 8.85 1.36
C VAL A 171 -11.33 7.88 0.23
N VAL A 172 -11.08 8.31 -1.00
CA VAL A 172 -11.29 7.50 -2.20
C VAL A 172 -10.31 6.32 -2.25
N GLU A 173 -9.04 6.56 -1.93
CA GLU A 173 -7.97 5.56 -1.90
C GLU A 173 -8.28 4.40 -0.95
N ARG A 174 -8.78 4.69 0.26
CA ARG A 174 -9.19 3.66 1.23
C ARG A 174 -10.28 2.75 0.68
N ARG A 175 -11.32 3.35 0.07
CA ARG A 175 -12.42 2.61 -0.54
C ARG A 175 -11.94 1.78 -1.72
N LEU A 176 -11.11 2.37 -2.59
CA LEU A 176 -10.56 1.71 -3.76
C LEU A 176 -9.67 0.53 -3.37
N LEU A 177 -8.82 0.69 -2.34
CA LEU A 177 -7.98 -0.39 -1.83
C LEU A 177 -8.82 -1.56 -1.30
N VAL A 178 -9.83 -1.28 -0.46
CA VAL A 178 -10.70 -2.32 0.09
C VAL A 178 -11.46 -3.06 -1.02
N SER A 179 -12.05 -2.34 -1.97
CA SER A 179 -12.78 -2.95 -3.09
C SER A 179 -11.86 -3.76 -4.02
N THR A 180 -10.61 -3.31 -4.22
CA THR A 180 -9.60 -4.05 -4.99
C THR A 180 -9.22 -5.35 -4.28
N LEU A 181 -8.96 -5.30 -2.97
CA LEU A 181 -8.65 -6.51 -2.20
C LEU A 181 -9.82 -7.49 -2.18
N ALA A 182 -11.07 -7.01 -2.11
CA ALA A 182 -12.25 -7.86 -2.20
C ALA A 182 -12.37 -8.56 -3.57
N ALA A 183 -12.09 -7.84 -4.65
CA ALA A 183 -12.08 -8.41 -6.00
C ALA A 183 -10.98 -9.47 -6.18
N LEU A 184 -9.78 -9.21 -5.66
CA LEU A 184 -8.67 -10.18 -5.67
C LEU A 184 -8.98 -11.41 -4.82
N ALA A 185 -9.61 -11.23 -3.64
CA ALA A 185 -9.98 -12.35 -2.78
C ALA A 185 -11.05 -13.27 -3.40
N ALA A 186 -11.89 -12.70 -4.27
CA ALA A 186 -12.91 -13.47 -5.01
C ALA A 186 -12.36 -14.18 -6.25
N ASP A 187 -11.15 -13.85 -6.70
CA ASP A 187 -10.50 -14.49 -7.84
C ASP A 187 -9.84 -15.82 -7.41
N PRO A 188 -10.23 -16.97 -8.00
CA PRO A 188 -9.66 -18.28 -7.65
C PRO A 188 -8.13 -18.38 -7.78
N SER A 189 -7.50 -17.55 -8.62
CA SER A 189 -6.05 -17.53 -8.80
C SER A 189 -5.28 -17.01 -7.56
N PHE A 190 -5.99 -16.36 -6.62
CA PHE A 190 -5.47 -15.90 -5.33
C PHE A 190 -5.97 -16.72 -4.14
N SER A 191 -6.83 -17.72 -4.35
CA SER A 191 -7.19 -18.68 -3.31
C SER A 191 -6.02 -19.62 -3.08
N ALA A 192 -5.65 -19.81 -1.82
CA ALA A 192 -4.54 -20.69 -1.45
C ALA A 192 -4.72 -22.10 -2.00
N SER A 193 -3.65 -22.63 -2.55
CA SER A 193 -3.49 -24.07 -2.83
C SER A 193 -3.24 -24.84 -1.53
#